data_3e2aeae5c9c28c008c487e4ed894217a
#
_entry.id   3e2aeae5c9c28c008c487e4ed894217a
#
_cell.length_a   1.000
_cell.length_b   1.000
_cell.length_c   1.000
_cell.angle_alpha   90.00
_cell.angle_beta   90.00
_cell.angle_gamma   90.00
#
_symmetry.space_group_name_H-M   'P 1'
#
loop_
_entity.id
_entity.type
_entity.pdbx_description
1 polymer ?
#
loop_
_entity_poly.entity_id
_entity_poly.type
_entity_poly.pdbx_seq_one_letter_code
_entity_poly.pdbx_strand_id
1 'polypeptide(L)'
;METSRPMQQNRRAFLQSAGAGATTLALTGLPSAAHAIDEAAGKMKIQNVGLMSPGDMGQAVAIQIKAKGLNVYSALEHRSERTRGLAREAGITDVGTLTRLVSECDVVLSIMDPGAAVDFAREVSAALRTSGRRTLIVDCNAIAPETAREIATLVEQAGGRFLDASIIGSPPRGSAIANLYVSGRGASDLEQLAGPQLLVHPIGEGLTDASALKMCYGALTKGTQALWLEVLIAAERLGIAGILDQELQQSQASRYSWALSQFPALTPKAYRWVPEMLEVSKTVGSVGVSPKMFQGAADVYHFVAATALGKETPENRDKTRQGKDVVRFLAQVRS
;
A
#
# COMPACT_ATOMS: atom_id res chain seq x y z
N MET A 1 -7.60 32.58 -55.43
CA MET A 1 -6.38 33.37 -55.40
C MET A 1 -6.33 33.90 -53.96
N GLU A 2 -5.54 33.47 -53.10
CA GLU A 2 -4.15 33.31 -52.86
C GLU A 2 -3.96 32.35 -51.68
N THR A 3 -3.21 31.42 -51.85
CA THR A 3 -2.34 30.48 -51.20
C THR A 3 -1.71 30.97 -49.88
N SER A 4 -1.90 30.24 -48.82
CA SER A 4 -1.10 30.31 -47.60
C SER A 4 -0.31 29.01 -47.38
N ARG A 5 1.01 29.10 -47.41
CA ARG A 5 1.98 28.02 -47.09
C ARG A 5 2.25 27.96 -45.61
N PRO A 6 2.64 26.81 -45.05
CA PRO A 6 2.88 26.62 -43.64
C PRO A 6 4.30 27.03 -43.21
N MET A 7 4.42 27.58 -42.02
CA MET A 7 5.69 27.90 -41.34
C MET A 7 6.22 26.66 -40.63
N GLN A 8 7.03 25.86 -41.31
CA GLN A 8 8.09 25.03 -40.73
C GLN A 8 9.43 25.70 -40.96
N GLN A 9 10.12 26.09 -39.90
CA GLN A 9 11.58 26.23 -39.78
C GLN A 9 11.89 27.19 -38.62
N ASN A 10 12.38 26.59 -37.50
CA ASN A 10 13.50 27.11 -36.72
C ASN A 10 13.66 26.30 -35.39
N ARG A 11 14.14 25.08 -35.52
CA ARG A 11 14.64 24.30 -34.37
C ARG A 11 16.09 23.84 -34.57
N ARG A 12 16.90 24.58 -35.33
CA ARG A 12 18.33 24.17 -35.60
C ARG A 12 19.35 25.28 -35.48
N ALA A 13 19.11 26.30 -34.65
CA ALA A 13 20.09 27.39 -34.50
C ALA A 13 20.32 27.81 -33.04
N PHE A 14 20.51 26.86 -32.11
CA PHE A 14 20.91 27.20 -30.74
C PHE A 14 21.94 26.24 -30.12
N LEU A 15 22.82 25.67 -30.93
CA LEU A 15 23.93 24.89 -30.44
C LEU A 15 25.20 25.18 -31.28
N GLN A 16 25.76 26.36 -31.15
CA GLN A 16 27.15 26.61 -31.49
C GLN A 16 27.54 28.04 -31.04
N SER A 17 28.06 28.12 -29.80
CA SER A 17 29.15 29.01 -29.41
C SER A 17 29.22 29.08 -27.87
N ALA A 18 30.19 28.42 -27.31
CA ALA A 18 31.04 28.89 -26.21
C ALA A 18 31.98 27.72 -25.80
N GLY A 19 33.10 27.68 -26.43
CA GLY A 19 34.26 26.97 -25.90
C GLY A 19 35.01 27.89 -24.98
N ALA A 20 35.37 27.45 -23.79
CA ALA A 20 36.61 27.77 -23.07
C ALA A 20 36.60 27.06 -21.69
N GLY A 21 37.46 26.12 -21.53
CA GLY A 21 38.25 25.74 -20.38
C GLY A 21 37.68 25.87 -18.97
N ALA A 22 37.13 24.78 -18.44
CA ALA A 22 37.20 24.52 -17.02
C ALA A 22 37.50 23.03 -16.83
N THR A 23 38.73 22.74 -16.43
CA THR A 23 39.16 21.41 -16.01
C THR A 23 38.45 21.08 -14.71
N THR A 24 37.31 20.42 -14.80
CA THR A 24 36.62 19.89 -13.61
C THR A 24 37.31 18.57 -13.24
N LEU A 25 38.13 18.58 -12.17
CA LEU A 25 38.55 17.37 -11.50
C LEU A 25 37.29 16.59 -11.10
N ALA A 26 36.99 15.52 -11.81
CA ALA A 26 36.06 14.50 -11.39
C ALA A 26 36.64 13.83 -10.16
N LEU A 27 36.16 14.22 -8.98
CA LEU A 27 36.24 13.42 -7.78
C LEU A 27 35.37 12.19 -8.04
N THR A 28 35.95 11.13 -8.59
CA THR A 28 35.39 9.79 -8.54
C THR A 28 35.35 9.40 -7.08
N GLY A 29 34.19 9.61 -6.44
CA GLY A 29 33.95 9.14 -5.09
C GLY A 29 34.13 7.62 -5.10
N LEU A 30 35.13 7.14 -4.38
CA LEU A 30 35.25 5.72 -4.05
C LEU A 30 33.94 5.29 -3.37
N PRO A 31 33.30 4.19 -3.79
CA PRO A 31 32.14 3.68 -3.08
C PRO A 31 32.52 3.44 -1.62
N SER A 32 31.69 3.87 -0.68
CA SER A 32 31.95 3.67 0.74
C SER A 32 32.15 2.17 0.99
N ALA A 33 33.01 1.81 1.94
CA ALA A 33 33.28 0.41 2.28
C ALA A 33 32.00 -0.39 2.59
N ALA A 34 30.94 0.27 3.02
CA ALA A 34 29.61 -0.31 3.20
C ALA A 34 28.95 -0.74 1.87
N HIS A 35 29.24 -0.04 0.75
CA HIS A 35 28.75 -0.41 -0.58
C HIS A 35 29.46 -1.66 -1.15
N ALA A 36 30.74 -1.83 -0.87
CA ALA A 36 31.53 -2.95 -1.37
C ALA A 36 31.25 -4.28 -0.62
N ILE A 37 30.76 -4.21 0.61
CA ILE A 37 30.44 -5.41 1.42
C ILE A 37 29.10 -6.03 1.00
N ASP A 38 28.17 -5.25 0.47
CA ASP A 38 26.83 -5.73 0.07
C ASP A 38 26.83 -6.38 -1.33
N GLU A 39 27.78 -6.03 -2.20
CA GLU A 39 27.92 -6.63 -3.53
C GLU A 39 28.49 -8.08 -3.52
N ALA A 40 29.15 -8.46 -2.42
CA ALA A 40 29.71 -9.81 -2.23
C ALA A 40 28.77 -10.76 -1.47
N ALA A 41 27.62 -10.27 -0.97
CA ALA A 41 26.63 -11.10 -0.28
C ALA A 41 25.80 -11.87 -1.32
N GLY A 42 26.02 -13.19 -1.40
CA GLY A 42 25.18 -14.10 -2.18
C GLY A 42 23.70 -13.95 -1.81
N LYS A 43 22.80 -14.43 -2.67
CA LYS A 43 21.33 -14.38 -2.49
C LYS A 43 20.93 -14.79 -1.05
N MET A 44 20.15 -13.95 -0.36
CA MET A 44 19.72 -14.23 1.00
C MET A 44 18.84 -15.48 1.01
N LYS A 45 19.15 -16.44 1.87
CA LYS A 45 18.27 -17.60 2.09
C LYS A 45 17.22 -17.24 3.13
N ILE A 46 15.94 -17.34 2.77
CA ILE A 46 14.81 -17.13 3.68
C ILE A 46 14.25 -18.48 4.09
N GLN A 47 14.18 -18.73 5.39
CA GLN A 47 13.55 -19.91 5.98
C GLN A 47 12.49 -19.50 7.02
N ASN A 48 12.75 -18.45 7.76
CA ASN A 48 11.93 -17.97 8.86
C ASN A 48 11.38 -16.58 8.54
N VAL A 49 10.06 -16.46 8.44
CA VAL A 49 9.35 -15.24 8.10
C VAL A 49 8.55 -14.75 9.29
N GLY A 50 8.87 -13.57 9.79
CA GLY A 50 8.03 -12.84 10.73
C GLY A 50 6.91 -12.12 9.99
N LEU A 51 5.71 -12.08 10.57
CA LEU A 51 4.57 -11.37 9.99
C LEU A 51 3.85 -10.54 11.04
N MET A 52 3.77 -9.26 10.83
CA MET A 52 3.06 -8.28 11.66
C MET A 52 2.13 -7.42 10.77
N SER A 53 0.79 -7.43 10.94
CA SER A 53 0.04 -8.26 11.89
C SER A 53 -0.79 -9.30 11.13
N PRO A 54 -1.10 -10.46 11.73
CA PRO A 54 -1.97 -11.47 11.13
C PRO A 54 -3.45 -11.07 11.16
N GLY A 55 -3.77 -9.96 10.46
CA GLY A 55 -5.12 -9.58 10.11
C GLY A 55 -5.64 -10.34 8.89
N ASP A 56 -6.72 -9.88 8.26
CA ASP A 56 -7.32 -10.55 7.10
C ASP A 56 -6.33 -10.79 5.93
N MET A 57 -5.55 -9.76 5.57
CA MET A 57 -4.51 -9.88 4.54
C MET A 57 -3.31 -10.68 5.04
N GLY A 58 -2.79 -10.34 6.24
CA GLY A 58 -1.60 -10.99 6.79
C GLY A 58 -1.78 -12.48 7.00
N GLN A 59 -2.94 -12.93 7.51
CA GLN A 59 -3.28 -14.35 7.64
C GLN A 59 -3.23 -15.06 6.28
N ALA A 60 -3.86 -14.47 5.26
CA ALA A 60 -3.90 -15.09 3.94
C ALA A 60 -2.51 -15.17 3.28
N VAL A 61 -1.69 -14.14 3.44
CA VAL A 61 -0.28 -14.14 2.99
C VAL A 61 0.53 -15.21 3.72
N ALA A 62 0.36 -15.33 5.05
CA ALA A 62 1.04 -16.36 5.84
C ALA A 62 0.75 -17.78 5.35
N ILE A 63 -0.50 -18.07 5.00
CA ILE A 63 -0.90 -19.38 4.45
C ILE A 63 -0.15 -19.68 3.16
N GLN A 64 -0.01 -18.69 2.25
CA GLN A 64 0.73 -18.87 0.99
C GLN A 64 2.22 -19.11 1.23
N ILE A 65 2.82 -18.37 2.15
CA ILE A 65 4.24 -18.53 2.52
C ILE A 65 4.48 -19.92 3.14
N LYS A 66 3.60 -20.38 4.03
CA LYS A 66 3.68 -21.72 4.64
C LYS A 66 3.52 -22.83 3.61
N ALA A 67 2.70 -22.64 2.60
CA ALA A 67 2.53 -23.62 1.52
C ALA A 67 3.84 -23.87 0.74
N LYS A 68 4.82 -22.98 0.84
CA LYS A 68 6.19 -23.15 0.30
C LYS A 68 7.14 -23.89 1.26
N GLY A 69 6.68 -24.30 2.42
CA GLY A 69 7.52 -24.96 3.42
C GLY A 69 8.34 -24.00 4.29
N LEU A 70 8.05 -22.69 4.26
CA LEU A 70 8.68 -21.71 5.12
C LEU A 70 7.98 -21.64 6.48
N ASN A 71 8.74 -21.33 7.54
CA ASN A 71 8.20 -21.10 8.86
C ASN A 71 7.64 -19.67 8.95
N VAL A 72 6.47 -19.51 9.57
CA VAL A 72 5.87 -18.20 9.80
C VAL A 72 5.65 -17.95 11.28
N TYR A 73 6.16 -16.83 11.76
CA TYR A 73 6.14 -16.39 13.15
C TYR A 73 5.43 -15.06 13.30
N SER A 74 4.89 -14.77 14.48
CA SER A 74 4.36 -13.46 14.82
C SER A 74 4.58 -13.16 16.30
N ALA A 75 4.70 -11.90 16.67
CA ALA A 75 4.69 -11.43 18.04
C ALA A 75 3.26 -11.04 18.42
N LEU A 76 2.59 -11.88 19.22
CA LEU A 76 1.16 -11.70 19.54
C LEU A 76 0.92 -11.14 20.94
N GLU A 77 1.97 -10.78 21.67
CA GLU A 77 1.82 -10.06 22.94
C GLU A 77 1.00 -8.78 22.71
N HIS A 78 0.02 -8.52 23.57
CA HIS A 78 -0.90 -7.38 23.49
C HIS A 78 -1.80 -7.31 22.23
N ARG A 79 -1.87 -8.36 21.41
CA ARG A 79 -2.78 -8.41 20.25
C ARG A 79 -4.18 -8.90 20.66
N SER A 80 -5.19 -8.42 19.93
CA SER A 80 -6.60 -8.80 20.16
C SER A 80 -6.82 -10.31 19.99
N GLU A 81 -7.86 -10.84 20.65
CA GLU A 81 -8.22 -12.26 20.50
C GLU A 81 -8.58 -12.60 19.05
N ARG A 82 -9.19 -11.68 18.29
CA ARG A 82 -9.40 -11.85 16.85
C ARG A 82 -8.09 -12.09 16.10
N THR A 83 -7.06 -11.27 16.35
CA THR A 83 -5.74 -11.42 15.72
C THR A 83 -5.07 -12.75 16.11
N ARG A 84 -5.15 -13.14 17.38
CA ARG A 84 -4.63 -14.43 17.85
C ARG A 84 -5.37 -15.62 17.23
N GLY A 85 -6.69 -15.50 17.06
CA GLY A 85 -7.51 -16.51 16.36
C GLY A 85 -7.07 -16.69 14.91
N LEU A 86 -6.95 -15.61 14.16
CA LEU A 86 -6.49 -15.63 12.77
C LEU A 86 -5.06 -16.23 12.64
N ALA A 87 -4.17 -15.92 13.58
CA ALA A 87 -2.84 -16.51 13.62
C ALA A 87 -2.87 -18.03 13.84
N ARG A 88 -3.69 -18.51 14.79
CA ARG A 88 -3.87 -19.96 15.04
C ARG A 88 -4.42 -20.68 13.81
N GLU A 89 -5.45 -20.12 13.17
CA GLU A 89 -6.04 -20.69 11.94
C GLU A 89 -5.04 -20.81 10.79
N ALA A 90 -4.12 -19.83 10.65
CA ALA A 90 -3.05 -19.88 9.67
C ALA A 90 -1.86 -20.74 10.09
N GLY A 91 -1.86 -21.29 11.31
CA GLY A 91 -0.74 -22.03 11.87
C GLY A 91 0.52 -21.18 12.04
N ILE A 92 0.37 -19.88 12.33
CA ILE A 92 1.47 -18.98 12.65
C ILE A 92 1.95 -19.26 14.07
N THR A 93 3.25 -19.40 14.26
CA THR A 93 3.86 -19.60 15.58
C THR A 93 3.97 -18.27 16.32
N ASP A 94 3.39 -18.20 17.51
CA ASP A 94 3.55 -17.04 18.40
C ASP A 94 4.90 -17.11 19.14
N VAL A 95 5.74 -16.11 18.94
CA VAL A 95 7.02 -15.96 19.66
C VAL A 95 6.95 -14.95 20.80
N GLY A 96 5.76 -14.44 21.10
CA GLY A 96 5.50 -13.46 22.17
C GLY A 96 5.92 -12.05 21.77
N THR A 97 7.20 -11.70 21.85
CA THR A 97 7.71 -10.33 21.74
C THR A 97 8.32 -10.01 20.37
N LEU A 98 8.36 -8.71 20.00
CA LEU A 98 9.04 -8.24 18.78
C LEU A 98 10.55 -8.54 18.82
N THR A 99 11.18 -8.46 19.97
CA THR A 99 12.62 -8.77 20.13
C THR A 99 12.91 -10.22 19.73
N ARG A 100 12.07 -11.16 20.16
CA ARG A 100 12.19 -12.56 19.73
C ARG A 100 11.89 -12.72 18.25
N LEU A 101 10.87 -12.02 17.72
CA LEU A 101 10.52 -12.09 16.30
C LEU A 101 11.71 -11.68 15.42
N VAL A 102 12.33 -10.54 15.67
CA VAL A 102 13.49 -10.08 14.89
C VAL A 102 14.73 -10.95 15.12
N SER A 103 14.84 -11.65 16.25
CA SER A 103 15.97 -12.53 16.54
C SER A 103 15.86 -13.87 15.79
N GLU A 104 14.65 -14.39 15.63
CA GLU A 104 14.36 -15.72 15.07
C GLU A 104 14.10 -15.69 13.56
N CYS A 105 13.76 -14.52 12.98
CA CYS A 105 13.36 -14.39 11.58
C CYS A 105 14.46 -13.81 10.68
N ASP A 106 14.51 -14.30 9.44
CA ASP A 106 15.36 -13.75 8.37
C ASP A 106 14.77 -12.46 7.82
N VAL A 107 13.44 -12.41 7.71
CA VAL A 107 12.65 -11.28 7.22
C VAL A 107 11.41 -11.08 8.08
N VAL A 108 11.00 -9.83 8.31
CA VAL A 108 9.74 -9.47 8.97
C VAL A 108 8.90 -8.62 8.02
N LEU A 109 7.71 -9.11 7.66
CA LEU A 109 6.73 -8.42 6.84
C LEU A 109 5.80 -7.58 7.74
N SER A 110 5.72 -6.28 7.50
CA SER A 110 4.77 -5.36 8.12
C SER A 110 3.52 -5.26 7.24
N ILE A 111 2.39 -5.85 7.68
CA ILE A 111 1.11 -5.85 6.97
C ILE A 111 0.03 -5.36 7.93
N MET A 112 -0.22 -4.06 7.99
CA MET A 112 -1.11 -3.49 8.99
C MET A 112 -1.87 -2.26 8.45
N ASP A 113 -2.54 -1.55 9.35
CA ASP A 113 -3.16 -0.26 9.03
C ASP A 113 -2.07 0.76 8.68
N PRO A 114 -2.20 1.51 7.57
CA PRO A 114 -1.22 2.53 7.20
C PRO A 114 -0.91 3.54 8.31
N GLY A 115 -1.92 3.92 9.11
CA GLY A 115 -1.74 4.83 10.23
C GLY A 115 -0.87 4.29 11.37
N ALA A 116 -0.65 2.97 11.45
CA ALA A 116 0.19 2.34 12.46
C ALA A 116 1.62 2.02 11.96
N ALA A 117 1.94 2.26 10.69
CA ALA A 117 3.18 1.79 10.08
C ALA A 117 4.43 2.43 10.71
N VAL A 118 4.41 3.74 10.93
CA VAL A 118 5.56 4.49 11.52
C VAL A 118 5.78 4.11 12.99
N ASP A 119 4.71 3.95 13.76
CA ASP A 119 4.82 3.54 15.16
C ASP A 119 5.37 2.12 15.27
N PHE A 120 4.90 1.20 14.44
CA PHE A 120 5.47 -0.13 14.34
C PHE A 120 6.96 -0.08 13.92
N ALA A 121 7.34 0.79 13.00
CA ALA A 121 8.74 0.97 12.62
C ALA A 121 9.62 1.42 13.81
N ARG A 122 9.11 2.27 14.69
CA ARG A 122 9.80 2.65 15.94
C ARG A 122 9.95 1.48 16.90
N GLU A 123 8.87 0.68 17.07
CA GLU A 123 8.87 -0.51 17.93
C GLU A 123 9.85 -1.58 17.42
N VAL A 124 9.80 -1.91 16.13
CA VAL A 124 10.69 -2.93 15.55
C VAL A 124 12.15 -2.45 15.52
N SER A 125 12.40 -1.15 15.37
CA SER A 125 13.74 -0.56 15.47
C SER A 125 14.32 -0.67 16.89
N ALA A 126 13.49 -0.51 17.92
CA ALA A 126 13.90 -0.75 19.30
C ALA A 126 14.26 -2.25 19.52
N ALA A 127 13.45 -3.15 18.97
CA ALA A 127 13.70 -4.60 19.02
C ALA A 127 15.00 -4.98 18.27
N LEU A 128 15.27 -4.38 17.11
CA LEU A 128 16.53 -4.59 16.37
C LEU A 128 17.75 -4.15 17.19
N ARG A 129 17.71 -2.97 17.80
CA ARG A 129 18.80 -2.50 18.68
C ARG A 129 19.04 -3.46 19.87
N THR A 130 17.96 -3.95 20.47
CA THR A 130 18.05 -4.87 21.61
C THR A 130 18.62 -6.23 21.21
N SER A 131 18.22 -6.75 20.04
CA SER A 131 18.65 -8.07 19.56
C SER A 131 20.05 -8.07 18.92
N GLY A 132 20.52 -6.92 18.44
CA GLY A 132 21.76 -6.79 17.66
C GLY A 132 21.70 -7.47 16.28
N ARG A 133 20.52 -7.90 15.82
CA ARG A 133 20.32 -8.60 14.53
C ARG A 133 20.15 -7.62 13.37
N ARG A 134 20.60 -8.02 12.20
CA ARG A 134 20.43 -7.28 10.93
C ARG A 134 19.24 -7.83 10.13
N THR A 135 18.13 -8.09 10.80
CA THR A 135 16.94 -8.66 10.17
C THR A 135 16.40 -7.73 9.08
N LEU A 136 15.96 -8.31 7.97
CA LEU A 136 15.30 -7.58 6.90
C LEU A 136 13.86 -7.23 7.32
N ILE A 137 13.55 -5.95 7.34
CA ILE A 137 12.18 -5.45 7.55
C ILE A 137 11.61 -5.05 6.19
N VAL A 138 10.43 -5.56 5.87
CA VAL A 138 9.72 -5.27 4.62
C VAL A 138 8.42 -4.58 4.98
N ASP A 139 8.27 -3.32 4.64
CA ASP A 139 6.99 -2.64 4.78
C ASP A 139 6.09 -2.98 3.59
N CYS A 140 4.91 -3.52 3.87
CA CYS A 140 3.91 -3.92 2.86
C CYS A 140 2.64 -3.06 2.97
N ASN A 141 2.72 -1.91 3.65
CA ASN A 141 1.56 -1.09 3.94
C ASN A 141 1.22 -0.13 2.79
N ALA A 142 0.05 0.48 2.86
CA ALA A 142 -0.38 1.45 1.86
C ALA A 142 0.03 2.87 2.32
N ILE A 143 1.31 3.18 2.22
CA ILE A 143 1.92 4.42 2.68
C ILE A 143 2.57 5.21 1.54
N ALA A 144 2.79 6.51 1.77
CA ALA A 144 3.47 7.38 0.82
C ALA A 144 4.97 7.04 0.70
N PRO A 145 5.60 7.33 -0.45
CA PRO A 145 7.05 7.20 -0.60
C PRO A 145 7.86 7.93 0.48
N GLU A 146 7.40 9.07 0.95
CA GLU A 146 8.04 9.81 2.04
C GLU A 146 7.96 9.07 3.37
N THR A 147 6.80 8.49 3.68
CA THR A 147 6.60 7.68 4.88
C THR A 147 7.45 6.41 4.82
N ALA A 148 7.57 5.78 3.65
CA ALA A 148 8.45 4.62 3.47
C ALA A 148 9.94 4.98 3.69
N ARG A 149 10.39 6.18 3.24
CA ARG A 149 11.77 6.66 3.53
C ARG A 149 11.99 6.93 5.02
N GLU A 150 11.00 7.48 5.72
CA GLU A 150 11.07 7.65 7.17
C GLU A 150 11.26 6.31 7.86
N ILE A 151 10.47 5.30 7.51
CA ILE A 151 10.56 3.94 8.05
C ILE A 151 11.92 3.32 7.73
N ALA A 152 12.39 3.42 6.48
CA ALA A 152 13.71 2.94 6.08
C ALA A 152 14.80 3.54 6.98
N THR A 153 14.78 4.85 7.18
CA THR A 153 15.74 5.54 8.04
C THR A 153 15.73 5.02 9.48
N LEU A 154 14.54 4.82 10.07
CA LEU A 154 14.40 4.28 11.42
C LEU A 154 14.99 2.87 11.55
N VAL A 155 14.70 2.00 10.59
CA VAL A 155 15.16 0.61 10.58
C VAL A 155 16.67 0.52 10.37
N GLU A 156 17.21 1.26 9.38
CA GLU A 156 18.63 1.24 9.06
C GLU A 156 19.50 1.83 10.19
N GLN A 157 19.05 2.91 10.82
CA GLN A 157 19.70 3.47 12.02
C GLN A 157 19.68 2.52 13.21
N ALA A 158 18.76 1.56 13.24
CA ALA A 158 18.72 0.51 14.24
C ALA A 158 19.56 -0.73 13.87
N GLY A 159 20.28 -0.70 12.74
CA GLY A 159 21.13 -1.78 12.25
C GLY A 159 20.39 -2.85 11.42
N GLY A 160 19.10 -2.68 11.16
CA GLY A 160 18.32 -3.54 10.26
C GLY A 160 18.59 -3.27 8.78
N ARG A 161 17.94 -4.06 7.93
CA ARG A 161 17.84 -3.82 6.48
C ARG A 161 16.40 -3.49 6.15
N PHE A 162 16.14 -2.73 5.10
CA PHE A 162 14.79 -2.33 4.71
C PHE A 162 14.52 -2.62 3.23
N LEU A 163 13.30 -3.07 2.93
CA LEU A 163 12.72 -3.08 1.59
C LEU A 163 11.31 -2.50 1.65
N ASP A 164 10.97 -1.72 0.65
CA ASP A 164 9.61 -1.25 0.41
C ASP A 164 8.83 -2.27 -0.39
N ALA A 165 7.60 -2.54 0.02
CA ALA A 165 6.72 -3.44 -0.69
C ALA A 165 5.28 -2.95 -0.67
N SER A 166 4.47 -3.50 -1.57
CA SER A 166 3.05 -3.19 -1.66
C SER A 166 2.24 -4.40 -2.08
N ILE A 167 1.17 -4.69 -1.36
CA ILE A 167 0.23 -5.74 -1.75
C ILE A 167 -0.91 -5.13 -2.55
N ILE A 168 -1.09 -5.57 -3.80
CA ILE A 168 -2.22 -5.18 -4.67
C ILE A 168 -3.06 -6.43 -4.96
N GLY A 169 -4.34 -6.36 -4.66
CA GLY A 169 -5.29 -7.45 -4.82
C GLY A 169 -6.08 -7.73 -3.54
N SER A 170 -6.98 -8.70 -3.62
CA SER A 170 -7.69 -9.24 -2.46
C SER A 170 -6.82 -10.21 -1.66
N PRO A 171 -7.14 -10.49 -0.39
CA PRO A 171 -6.44 -11.54 0.36
C PRO A 171 -6.37 -12.83 -0.45
N PRO A 172 -5.19 -13.46 -0.61
CA PRO A 172 -4.98 -14.61 -1.48
C PRO A 172 -5.65 -15.88 -0.92
N ARG A 173 -6.93 -16.06 -1.28
CA ARG A 173 -7.79 -17.18 -0.87
C ARG A 173 -8.72 -17.59 -2.00
N GLY A 174 -9.08 -18.88 -2.10
CA GLY A 174 -9.98 -19.38 -3.14
C GLY A 174 -9.40 -19.13 -4.53
N SER A 175 -10.03 -18.28 -5.34
CA SER A 175 -9.53 -17.87 -6.66
C SER A 175 -8.81 -16.52 -6.65
N ALA A 176 -8.75 -15.83 -5.50
CA ALA A 176 -8.14 -14.51 -5.43
C ALA A 176 -6.61 -14.59 -5.43
N ILE A 177 -5.99 -13.72 -6.24
CA ILE A 177 -4.54 -13.57 -6.34
C ILE A 177 -4.16 -12.22 -5.72
N ALA A 178 -3.09 -12.22 -4.94
CA ALA A 178 -2.44 -11.00 -4.47
C ALA A 178 -1.06 -10.86 -5.14
N ASN A 179 -0.74 -9.63 -5.53
CA ASN A 179 0.55 -9.27 -6.08
C ASN A 179 1.34 -8.49 -5.03
N LEU A 180 2.49 -8.99 -4.64
CA LEU A 180 3.45 -8.33 -3.77
C LEU A 180 4.52 -7.69 -4.65
N TYR A 181 4.42 -6.39 -4.86
CA TYR A 181 5.45 -5.60 -5.53
C TYR A 181 6.51 -5.22 -4.50
N VAL A 182 7.77 -5.37 -4.86
CA VAL A 182 8.90 -5.12 -3.95
C VAL A 182 9.92 -4.24 -4.65
N SER A 183 10.42 -3.24 -3.95
CA SER A 183 11.45 -2.35 -4.46
C SER A 183 12.57 -2.12 -3.44
N GLY A 184 13.74 -1.74 -3.96
CA GLY A 184 14.97 -1.60 -3.19
C GLY A 184 16.00 -2.67 -3.51
N ARG A 185 17.23 -2.46 -3.06
CA ARG A 185 18.35 -3.35 -3.33
C ARG A 185 18.15 -4.71 -2.65
N GLY A 186 18.17 -5.80 -3.42
CA GLY A 186 17.90 -7.15 -2.97
C GLY A 186 16.40 -7.54 -2.98
N ALA A 187 15.55 -6.75 -3.63
CA ALA A 187 14.10 -7.05 -3.76
C ALA A 187 13.84 -8.44 -4.36
N SER A 188 14.71 -8.95 -5.24
CA SER A 188 14.58 -10.30 -5.83
C SER A 188 14.73 -11.44 -4.83
N ASP A 189 15.31 -11.20 -3.65
CA ASP A 189 15.38 -12.23 -2.61
C ASP A 189 13.98 -12.65 -2.12
N LEU A 190 13.00 -11.73 -2.21
CA LEU A 190 11.63 -12.00 -1.76
C LEU A 190 10.82 -12.87 -2.73
N GLU A 191 11.31 -13.17 -3.95
CA GLU A 191 10.68 -14.16 -4.83
C GLU A 191 10.54 -15.54 -4.16
N GLN A 192 11.38 -15.83 -3.16
CA GLN A 192 11.28 -17.04 -2.33
C GLN A 192 9.95 -17.13 -1.56
N LEU A 193 9.27 -16.01 -1.33
CA LEU A 193 7.97 -15.97 -0.64
C LEU A 193 6.78 -16.25 -1.57
N ALA A 194 7.00 -16.30 -2.89
CA ALA A 194 5.92 -16.51 -3.85
C ALA A 194 5.20 -17.84 -3.58
N GLY A 195 3.88 -17.80 -3.54
CA GLY A 195 3.00 -18.96 -3.35
C GLY A 195 1.99 -19.08 -4.50
N PRO A 196 1.12 -20.08 -4.48
CA PRO A 196 0.16 -20.31 -5.57
C PRO A 196 -0.74 -19.11 -5.88
N GLN A 197 -1.05 -18.31 -4.87
CA GLN A 197 -1.93 -17.14 -4.97
C GLN A 197 -1.27 -15.85 -4.49
N LEU A 198 0.03 -15.89 -4.14
CA LEU A 198 0.86 -14.74 -3.81
C LEU A 198 1.98 -14.62 -4.86
N LEU A 199 1.82 -13.70 -5.79
CA LEU A 199 2.84 -13.42 -6.80
C LEU A 199 3.77 -12.34 -6.28
N VAL A 200 5.07 -12.53 -6.42
CA VAL A 200 6.09 -11.57 -5.99
C VAL A 200 6.76 -10.95 -7.21
N HIS A 201 6.79 -9.62 -7.25
CA HIS A 201 7.28 -8.84 -8.38
C HIS A 201 8.34 -7.85 -7.91
N PRO A 202 9.63 -8.15 -8.04
CA PRO A 202 10.67 -7.14 -7.91
C PRO A 202 10.53 -6.10 -9.03
N ILE A 203 10.44 -4.81 -8.68
CA ILE A 203 10.16 -3.74 -9.65
C ILE A 203 11.29 -2.72 -9.80
N GLY A 204 12.43 -2.98 -9.19
CA GLY A 204 13.60 -2.13 -9.32
C GLY A 204 14.31 -1.84 -8.00
N GLU A 205 15.37 -1.05 -8.08
CA GLU A 205 16.21 -0.69 -6.93
C GLU A 205 15.80 0.62 -6.26
N GLY A 206 14.84 1.34 -6.81
CA GLY A 206 14.32 2.56 -6.18
C GLY A 206 13.69 2.25 -4.82
N LEU A 207 14.15 2.93 -3.78
CA LEU A 207 13.81 2.60 -2.40
C LEU A 207 12.30 2.60 -2.11
N THR A 208 11.49 3.36 -2.87
CA THR A 208 10.06 3.60 -2.56
C THR A 208 9.15 3.43 -3.77
N ASP A 209 9.59 2.68 -4.79
CA ASP A 209 8.82 2.53 -6.03
C ASP A 209 7.55 1.69 -5.81
N ALA A 210 7.59 0.71 -4.90
CA ALA A 210 6.43 -0.11 -4.55
C ALA A 210 5.34 0.72 -3.84
N SER A 211 5.72 1.59 -2.92
CA SER A 211 4.81 2.56 -2.28
C SER A 211 4.23 3.54 -3.30
N ALA A 212 5.06 4.10 -4.20
CA ALA A 212 4.58 5.01 -5.25
C ALA A 212 3.55 4.33 -6.16
N LEU A 213 3.81 3.09 -6.60
CA LEU A 213 2.86 2.29 -7.38
C LEU A 213 1.55 2.09 -6.62
N LYS A 214 1.62 1.72 -5.35
CA LYS A 214 0.45 1.48 -4.50
C LYS A 214 -0.39 2.74 -4.31
N MET A 215 0.24 3.88 -4.09
CA MET A 215 -0.47 5.15 -3.92
C MET A 215 -1.19 5.56 -5.19
N CYS A 216 -0.55 5.46 -6.35
CA CYS A 216 -1.20 5.74 -7.64
C CYS A 216 -2.36 4.76 -7.91
N TYR A 217 -2.18 3.47 -7.64
CA TYR A 217 -3.24 2.48 -7.79
C TYR A 217 -4.40 2.71 -6.82
N GLY A 218 -4.10 3.03 -5.56
CA GLY A 218 -5.08 3.37 -4.52
C GLY A 218 -5.89 4.62 -4.88
N ALA A 219 -5.23 5.63 -5.42
CA ALA A 219 -5.84 6.85 -5.93
C ALA A 219 -6.93 6.55 -6.97
N LEU A 220 -6.60 5.73 -7.96
CA LEU A 220 -7.52 5.37 -9.04
C LEU A 220 -8.64 4.42 -8.60
N THR A 221 -8.39 3.55 -7.64
CA THR A 221 -9.40 2.60 -7.17
C THR A 221 -10.28 3.21 -6.06
N LYS A 222 -9.72 3.48 -4.90
CA LYS A 222 -10.45 3.98 -3.73
C LYS A 222 -10.87 5.44 -3.88
N GLY A 223 -10.02 6.29 -4.46
CA GLY A 223 -10.39 7.68 -4.76
C GLY A 223 -11.61 7.75 -5.69
N THR A 224 -11.66 6.90 -6.72
CA THR A 224 -12.84 6.80 -7.60
C THR A 224 -14.08 6.30 -6.86
N GLN A 225 -13.94 5.33 -5.95
CA GLN A 225 -15.06 4.86 -5.14
C GLN A 225 -15.61 5.95 -4.22
N ALA A 226 -14.73 6.74 -3.60
CA ALA A 226 -15.15 7.88 -2.77
C ALA A 226 -15.93 8.91 -3.58
N LEU A 227 -15.44 9.29 -4.76
CA LEU A 227 -16.12 10.21 -5.67
C LEU A 227 -17.53 9.71 -6.05
N TRP A 228 -17.66 8.44 -6.47
CA TRP A 228 -18.96 7.87 -6.80
C TRP A 228 -19.91 7.90 -5.60
N LEU A 229 -19.42 7.51 -4.44
CA LEU A 229 -20.25 7.45 -3.24
C LEU A 229 -20.75 8.84 -2.82
N GLU A 230 -19.86 9.82 -2.79
CA GLU A 230 -20.18 11.21 -2.45
C GLU A 230 -21.23 11.80 -3.37
N VAL A 231 -21.04 11.66 -4.70
CA VAL A 231 -21.98 12.19 -5.69
C VAL A 231 -23.34 11.52 -5.62
N LEU A 232 -23.39 10.19 -5.43
CA LEU A 232 -24.66 9.48 -5.32
C LEU A 232 -25.42 9.83 -4.01
N ILE A 233 -24.70 10.03 -2.89
CA ILE A 233 -25.29 10.55 -1.65
C ILE A 233 -25.85 11.96 -1.87
N ALA A 234 -25.12 12.83 -2.56
CA ALA A 234 -25.60 14.18 -2.88
C ALA A 234 -26.86 14.14 -3.76
N ALA A 235 -26.91 13.27 -4.76
CA ALA A 235 -28.09 13.10 -5.63
C ALA A 235 -29.35 12.65 -4.86
N GLU A 236 -29.20 11.73 -3.90
CA GLU A 236 -30.30 11.35 -3.00
C GLU A 236 -30.78 12.54 -2.15
N ARG A 237 -29.87 13.29 -1.56
CA ARG A 237 -30.21 14.47 -0.73
C ARG A 237 -30.83 15.62 -1.54
N LEU A 238 -30.49 15.74 -2.81
CA LEU A 238 -31.05 16.72 -3.75
C LEU A 238 -32.40 16.26 -4.35
N GLY A 239 -32.81 15.00 -4.11
CA GLY A 239 -34.05 14.44 -4.66
C GLY A 239 -33.99 14.12 -6.17
N ILE A 240 -32.81 14.03 -6.76
CA ILE A 240 -32.61 13.77 -8.22
C ILE A 240 -32.04 12.38 -8.50
N ALA A 241 -31.92 11.52 -7.48
CA ALA A 241 -31.28 10.20 -7.62
C ALA A 241 -31.90 9.34 -8.73
N GLY A 242 -33.25 9.36 -8.89
CA GLY A 242 -33.92 8.58 -9.92
C GLY A 242 -33.57 9.03 -11.34
N ILE A 243 -33.45 10.34 -11.57
CA ILE A 243 -33.07 10.92 -12.89
C ILE A 243 -31.61 10.60 -13.20
N LEU A 244 -30.73 10.80 -12.20
CA LEU A 244 -29.32 10.47 -12.35
C LEU A 244 -29.08 8.97 -12.60
N ASP A 245 -29.83 8.10 -11.92
CA ASP A 245 -29.79 6.65 -12.09
C ASP A 245 -30.09 6.26 -13.56
N GLN A 246 -31.17 6.83 -14.12
CA GLN A 246 -31.54 6.58 -15.52
C GLN A 246 -30.45 7.02 -16.49
N GLU A 247 -29.90 8.22 -16.31
CA GLU A 247 -28.83 8.75 -17.14
C GLU A 247 -27.56 7.88 -17.07
N LEU A 248 -27.15 7.49 -15.87
CA LEU A 248 -25.96 6.66 -15.66
C LEU A 248 -26.11 5.25 -16.22
N GLN A 249 -27.31 4.68 -16.17
CA GLN A 249 -27.59 3.38 -16.81
C GLN A 249 -27.51 3.45 -18.34
N GLN A 250 -27.85 4.58 -18.95
CA GLN A 250 -27.77 4.78 -20.39
C GLN A 250 -26.36 5.11 -20.86
N SER A 251 -25.68 6.04 -20.18
CA SER A 251 -24.42 6.61 -20.66
C SER A 251 -23.16 5.93 -20.08
N GLN A 252 -23.24 5.33 -18.89
CA GLN A 252 -22.08 4.79 -18.16
C GLN A 252 -22.38 3.47 -17.41
N ALA A 253 -23.24 2.61 -17.95
CA ALA A 253 -23.77 1.42 -17.30
C ALA A 253 -22.72 0.55 -16.59
N SER A 254 -21.60 0.26 -17.24
CA SER A 254 -20.55 -0.60 -16.71
C SER A 254 -19.84 0.03 -15.50
N ARG A 255 -19.53 1.34 -15.57
CA ARG A 255 -18.87 2.08 -14.49
C ARG A 255 -19.80 2.25 -13.29
N TYR A 256 -21.06 2.55 -13.56
CA TYR A 256 -22.09 2.69 -12.54
C TYR A 256 -22.35 1.36 -11.81
N SER A 257 -22.52 0.27 -12.55
CA SER A 257 -22.66 -1.07 -11.98
C SER A 257 -21.44 -1.47 -11.12
N TRP A 258 -20.23 -1.20 -11.64
CA TRP A 258 -19.02 -1.42 -10.87
C TRP A 258 -19.03 -0.63 -9.56
N ALA A 259 -19.31 0.68 -9.59
CA ALA A 259 -19.32 1.51 -8.39
C ALA A 259 -20.29 0.98 -7.33
N LEU A 260 -21.52 0.67 -7.72
CA LEU A 260 -22.52 0.10 -6.82
C LEU A 260 -22.07 -1.23 -6.22
N SER A 261 -21.40 -2.08 -6.98
CA SER A 261 -20.91 -3.37 -6.49
C SER A 261 -19.84 -3.25 -5.38
N GLN A 262 -19.12 -2.13 -5.34
CA GLN A 262 -18.05 -1.91 -4.36
C GLN A 262 -18.58 -1.48 -2.98
N PHE A 263 -19.68 -0.74 -2.92
CA PHE A 263 -20.11 -0.07 -1.70
C PHE A 263 -20.39 -0.99 -0.52
N PRO A 264 -21.06 -2.15 -0.65
CA PRO A 264 -21.33 -3.03 0.47
C PRO A 264 -20.06 -3.62 1.13
N ALA A 265 -18.98 -3.79 0.35
CA ALA A 265 -17.71 -4.28 0.85
C ALA A 265 -16.77 -3.16 1.33
N LEU A 266 -17.05 -1.92 0.93
CA LEU A 266 -16.32 -0.72 1.30
C LEU A 266 -16.62 -0.32 2.75
N THR A 267 -17.91 -0.30 3.13
CA THR A 267 -18.35 0.30 4.41
C THR A 267 -17.60 -0.23 5.64
N PRO A 268 -17.44 -1.55 5.87
CA PRO A 268 -16.72 -2.06 7.04
C PRO A 268 -15.20 -1.85 6.99
N LYS A 269 -14.69 -1.31 5.89
CA LYS A 269 -13.25 -1.05 5.68
C LYS A 269 -12.93 0.44 5.63
N ALA A 270 -13.93 1.30 5.64
CA ALA A 270 -13.79 2.75 5.46
C ALA A 270 -12.78 3.35 6.44
N TYR A 271 -12.78 2.93 7.70
CA TYR A 271 -11.85 3.42 8.73
C TYR A 271 -10.37 3.27 8.33
N ARG A 272 -10.01 2.18 7.62
CA ARG A 272 -8.64 1.93 7.16
C ARG A 272 -8.27 2.77 5.94
N TRP A 273 -9.29 3.21 5.18
CA TRP A 273 -9.06 3.97 3.96
C TRP A 273 -8.90 5.47 4.21
N VAL A 274 -9.29 5.95 5.40
CA VAL A 274 -9.00 7.32 5.82
C VAL A 274 -7.50 7.60 5.80
N PRO A 275 -6.66 6.91 6.59
CA PRO A 275 -5.21 7.13 6.55
C PRO A 275 -4.60 6.82 5.17
N GLU A 276 -5.10 5.81 4.44
CA GLU A 276 -4.61 5.51 3.10
C GLU A 276 -4.85 6.66 2.11
N MET A 277 -6.02 7.32 2.15
CA MET A 277 -6.26 8.49 1.29
C MET A 277 -5.42 9.70 1.68
N LEU A 278 -5.09 9.86 2.95
CA LEU A 278 -4.15 10.89 3.40
C LEU A 278 -2.71 10.60 2.89
N GLU A 279 -2.28 9.35 2.87
CA GLU A 279 -1.00 8.95 2.28
C GLU A 279 -1.00 9.14 0.74
N VAL A 280 -2.11 8.86 0.05
CA VAL A 280 -2.27 9.21 -1.37
C VAL A 280 -2.17 10.71 -1.58
N SER A 281 -2.87 11.50 -0.76
CA SER A 281 -2.83 12.97 -0.77
C SER A 281 -1.41 13.51 -0.63
N LYS A 282 -0.66 12.98 0.35
CA LYS A 282 0.76 13.30 0.58
C LYS A 282 1.61 12.95 -0.65
N THR A 283 1.41 11.78 -1.23
CA THR A 283 2.14 11.32 -2.42
C THR A 283 1.96 12.25 -3.60
N VAL A 284 0.72 12.59 -3.98
CA VAL A 284 0.49 13.47 -5.13
C VAL A 284 0.95 14.89 -4.86
N GLY A 285 0.82 15.37 -3.61
CA GLY A 285 1.31 16.68 -3.18
C GLY A 285 2.82 16.81 -3.31
N SER A 286 3.59 15.75 -2.99
CA SER A 286 5.05 15.75 -3.06
C SER A 286 5.61 15.94 -4.46
N VAL A 287 4.80 15.66 -5.49
CA VAL A 287 5.17 15.84 -6.91
C VAL A 287 4.46 17.03 -7.57
N GLY A 288 3.91 17.96 -6.77
CA GLY A 288 3.30 19.20 -7.24
C GLY A 288 1.88 19.06 -7.81
N VAL A 289 1.22 17.91 -7.62
CA VAL A 289 -0.19 17.70 -7.99
C VAL A 289 -1.08 18.04 -6.81
N SER A 290 -2.28 18.61 -7.06
CA SER A 290 -3.19 19.00 -5.98
C SER A 290 -3.58 17.83 -5.07
N PRO A 291 -3.34 17.91 -3.75
CA PRO A 291 -3.70 16.86 -2.81
C PRO A 291 -5.17 16.84 -2.42
N LYS A 292 -5.93 17.91 -2.73
CA LYS A 292 -7.27 18.18 -2.19
C LYS A 292 -8.30 17.10 -2.54
N MET A 293 -8.21 16.50 -3.73
CA MET A 293 -9.12 15.43 -4.15
C MET A 293 -9.06 14.24 -3.18
N PHE A 294 -7.88 13.88 -2.71
CA PHE A 294 -7.71 12.74 -1.82
C PHE A 294 -7.90 13.09 -0.35
N GLN A 295 -7.76 14.36 0.03
CA GLN A 295 -8.23 14.87 1.31
C GLN A 295 -9.76 14.75 1.40
N GLY A 296 -10.49 15.20 0.37
CA GLY A 296 -11.94 15.01 0.28
C GLY A 296 -12.34 13.51 0.30
N ALA A 297 -11.59 12.66 -0.40
CA ALA A 297 -11.85 11.21 -0.33
C ALA A 297 -11.64 10.64 1.09
N ALA A 298 -10.66 11.15 1.85
CA ALA A 298 -10.48 10.78 3.26
C ALA A 298 -11.66 11.21 4.11
N ASP A 299 -12.21 12.42 3.87
CA ASP A 299 -13.41 12.93 4.58
C ASP A 299 -14.64 12.06 4.29
N VAL A 300 -14.84 11.64 3.03
CA VAL A 300 -15.90 10.68 2.67
C VAL A 300 -15.77 9.38 3.46
N TYR A 301 -14.59 8.80 3.52
CA TYR A 301 -14.38 7.56 4.28
C TYR A 301 -14.49 7.77 5.79
N HIS A 302 -14.08 8.91 6.32
CA HIS A 302 -14.28 9.27 7.72
C HIS A 302 -15.77 9.32 8.06
N PHE A 303 -16.57 9.99 7.23
CA PHE A 303 -18.04 10.01 7.36
C PHE A 303 -18.61 8.59 7.37
N VAL A 304 -18.26 7.74 6.40
CA VAL A 304 -18.75 6.36 6.34
C VAL A 304 -18.35 5.56 7.58
N ALA A 305 -17.10 5.67 8.02
CA ALA A 305 -16.57 4.96 9.19
C ALA A 305 -17.29 5.32 10.49
N ALA A 306 -17.81 6.54 10.60
CA ALA A 306 -18.57 7.00 11.76
C ALA A 306 -19.99 6.40 11.84
N THR A 307 -20.53 5.89 10.73
CA THR A 307 -21.90 5.35 10.65
C THR A 307 -22.03 3.92 11.20
N ALA A 308 -23.26 3.44 11.36
CA ALA A 308 -23.53 2.06 11.73
C ALA A 308 -22.93 1.06 10.72
N LEU A 309 -22.97 1.37 9.41
CA LEU A 309 -22.37 0.53 8.37
C LEU A 309 -20.84 0.46 8.49
N GLY A 310 -20.20 1.54 8.91
CA GLY A 310 -18.75 1.57 9.16
C GLY A 310 -18.31 0.83 10.42
N LYS A 311 -19.24 0.50 11.32
CA LYS A 311 -18.96 -0.28 12.54
C LYS A 311 -19.13 -1.78 12.34
N GLU A 312 -19.68 -2.21 11.22
CA GLU A 312 -19.72 -3.63 10.84
C GLU A 312 -18.32 -4.19 10.61
N THR A 313 -18.20 -5.51 10.60
CA THR A 313 -16.99 -6.21 10.17
C THR A 313 -17.26 -6.95 8.85
N PRO A 314 -16.22 -7.33 8.09
CA PRO A 314 -16.39 -8.14 6.89
C PRO A 314 -17.17 -9.44 7.15
N GLU A 315 -17.08 -9.98 8.36
CA GLU A 315 -17.72 -11.22 8.78
C GLU A 315 -19.22 -11.05 9.10
N ASN A 316 -19.58 -9.95 9.81
CA ASN A 316 -20.95 -9.74 10.33
C ASN A 316 -21.81 -8.80 9.48
N ARG A 317 -21.25 -8.17 8.43
CA ARG A 317 -22.05 -7.31 7.56
C ARG A 317 -23.16 -8.08 6.86
N ASP A 318 -24.27 -7.43 6.58
CA ASP A 318 -25.31 -7.96 5.70
C ASP A 318 -24.76 -8.17 4.27
N LYS A 319 -24.65 -9.44 3.87
CA LYS A 319 -24.11 -9.84 2.55
C LYS A 319 -25.13 -9.68 1.41
N THR A 320 -26.40 -9.46 1.73
CA THR A 320 -27.49 -9.25 0.75
C THR A 320 -27.65 -7.79 0.37
N ARG A 321 -27.11 -6.87 1.16
CA ARG A 321 -27.21 -5.42 0.95
C ARG A 321 -26.65 -5.03 -0.42
N GLN A 322 -27.43 -4.21 -1.14
CA GLN A 322 -27.06 -3.69 -2.44
C GLN A 322 -26.39 -2.31 -2.32
N GLY A 323 -25.63 -1.90 -3.34
CA GLY A 323 -24.98 -0.59 -3.34
C GLY A 323 -25.92 0.59 -3.20
N LYS A 324 -27.11 0.51 -3.82
CA LYS A 324 -28.15 1.55 -3.68
C LYS A 324 -28.67 1.66 -2.24
N ASP A 325 -28.73 0.56 -1.49
CA ASP A 325 -29.17 0.58 -0.08
C ASP A 325 -28.14 1.28 0.79
N VAL A 326 -26.84 1.07 0.50
CA VAL A 326 -25.75 1.80 1.15
C VAL A 326 -25.89 3.30 0.92
N VAL A 327 -26.08 3.73 -0.33
CA VAL A 327 -26.23 5.15 -0.69
C VAL A 327 -27.43 5.77 0.03
N ARG A 328 -28.61 5.13 -0.02
CA ARG A 328 -29.83 5.61 0.65
C ARG A 328 -29.66 5.71 2.16
N PHE A 329 -29.04 4.71 2.78
CA PHE A 329 -28.76 4.76 4.22
C PHE A 329 -27.85 5.94 4.55
N LEU A 330 -26.73 6.11 3.84
CA LEU A 330 -25.77 7.19 4.10
C LEU A 330 -26.37 8.58 3.82
N ALA A 331 -27.27 8.68 2.84
CA ALA A 331 -27.96 9.95 2.55
C ALA A 331 -28.86 10.43 3.70
N GLN A 332 -29.40 9.52 4.52
CA GLN A 332 -30.24 9.85 5.69
C GLN A 332 -29.41 10.24 6.92
N VAL A 333 -28.13 9.85 6.99
CA VAL A 333 -27.25 10.24 8.09
C VAL A 333 -26.85 11.70 7.91
N ARG A 334 -27.18 12.55 8.87
CA ARG A 334 -26.72 13.95 8.92
C ARG A 334 -25.30 13.97 9.50
N SER A 335 -24.41 14.67 8.82
CA SER A 335 -23.04 14.97 9.30
C SER A 335 -23.07 15.98 10.42
#